data_e1d515491a4d66e1735234d452cf996a
#
_entry.id   e1d515491a4d66e1735234d452cf996a
#
_cell.length_a   1.000
_cell.length_b   1.000
_cell.length_c   1.000
_cell.angle_alpha   90.00
_cell.angle_beta   90.00
_cell.angle_gamma   90.00
#
_symmetry.space_group_name_H-M   'P 1'
#
loop_
_entity.id
_entity.type
_entity.pdbx_description
1 polymer ?
#
loop_
_entity_poly.entity_id
_entity_poly.type
_entity_poly.pdbx_seq_one_letter_code
_entity_poly.pdbx_strand_id
1 'polypeptide(L)'
;MARTLHTTARDVGSCHVHARVVSMPALFPPWSNTALRLALGTAVVSAFAAPAGLMAYVRSPWNTEQFQAIDQPVEFDHRHHVTDDGIDCIYCHTGAETSRFAGIPASEVCMGCHAQIWNNSPLLENVRRSYFSGQPLPWNRVHDLGDFAYFDHAVHVQRGLGCVTCHGRVDQMGRLEKVTPLTMQWCLDCHRRYESALLEHGADAVESSSLWLGASAAPRQNTPTSESGLSYEPMRGSTFDVQVQNELAGRGAVTSLTTCSTCHR
;
A
#
# COMPACT_ATOMS: atom_id res chain seq x y z
N MET A 1 93.05 7.94 -73.04
CA MET A 1 93.60 7.49 -71.76
C MET A 1 92.63 7.96 -70.62
N ALA A 2 91.78 7.12 -70.14
CA ALA A 2 90.78 7.49 -69.12
C ALA A 2 91.21 6.75 -67.83
N ARG A 3 91.55 7.53 -66.75
CA ARG A 3 91.84 6.98 -65.41
C ARG A 3 90.57 6.85 -64.60
N THR A 4 90.24 5.64 -64.30
CA THR A 4 89.11 5.31 -63.36
C THR A 4 89.61 5.50 -61.96
N LEU A 5 88.92 6.38 -61.18
CA LEU A 5 89.09 6.54 -59.75
C LEU A 5 88.16 5.58 -59.02
N HIS A 6 88.68 4.62 -58.33
CA HIS A 6 88.01 3.78 -57.36
C HIS A 6 87.78 4.57 -56.05
N THR A 7 86.54 4.81 -55.73
CA THR A 7 86.18 5.36 -54.42
C THR A 7 85.73 4.20 -53.54
N THR A 8 86.56 3.90 -52.52
CA THR A 8 86.17 2.93 -51.48
C THR A 8 85.18 3.57 -50.49
N ALA A 9 83.93 3.06 -50.50
CA ALA A 9 82.96 3.40 -49.49
C ALA A 9 83.41 2.75 -48.13
N ARG A 10 83.55 3.59 -47.11
CA ARG A 10 83.69 3.11 -45.74
C ARG A 10 82.41 2.67 -45.20
N ASP A 11 82.32 1.42 -44.76
CA ASP A 11 81.15 0.86 -43.98
C ASP A 11 81.06 1.58 -42.65
N VAL A 12 79.99 2.35 -42.49
CA VAL A 12 79.62 2.94 -41.23
C VAL A 12 78.90 1.88 -40.42
N GLY A 13 79.56 1.25 -39.48
CA GLY A 13 79.00 0.24 -38.61
C GLY A 13 77.76 0.80 -37.90
N SER A 14 76.61 0.20 -38.25
CA SER A 14 75.37 0.50 -37.58
C SER A 14 75.39 -0.05 -36.13
N CYS A 15 75.58 0.83 -35.16
CA CYS A 15 75.42 0.48 -33.75
C CYS A 15 73.94 0.21 -33.47
N HIS A 16 73.50 -1.05 -33.56
CA HIS A 16 72.20 -1.46 -33.04
C HIS A 16 72.27 -1.46 -31.52
N VAL A 17 71.76 -0.40 -30.93
CA VAL A 17 71.57 -0.34 -29.49
C VAL A 17 70.32 -1.24 -29.24
N HIS A 18 70.56 -2.49 -28.81
CA HIS A 18 69.54 -3.34 -28.26
C HIS A 18 69.10 -2.80 -26.91
N ALA A 19 68.10 -1.94 -26.92
CA ALA A 19 67.41 -1.60 -25.70
C ALA A 19 66.78 -2.84 -25.11
N ARG A 20 67.38 -3.44 -24.09
CA ARG A 20 66.72 -4.49 -23.29
C ARG A 20 65.52 -3.83 -22.59
N VAL A 21 64.33 -4.08 -23.13
CA VAL A 21 63.09 -3.82 -22.40
C VAL A 21 63.11 -4.73 -21.18
N VAL A 22 63.46 -4.17 -20.03
CA VAL A 22 63.29 -4.88 -18.76
C VAL A 22 61.81 -5.01 -18.52
N SER A 23 61.21 -6.15 -18.88
CA SER A 23 59.86 -6.44 -18.53
C SER A 23 59.77 -6.63 -17.02
N MET A 24 59.24 -5.63 -16.34
CA MET A 24 58.87 -5.81 -14.93
C MET A 24 57.87 -6.95 -14.81
N PRO A 25 58.06 -7.89 -13.88
CA PRO A 25 57.10 -8.91 -13.65
C PRO A 25 55.76 -8.28 -13.26
N ALA A 26 54.72 -8.59 -13.99
CA ALA A 26 53.36 -8.08 -13.69
C ALA A 26 52.99 -8.59 -12.30
N LEU A 27 52.69 -7.68 -11.37
CA LEU A 27 52.28 -8.01 -10.00
C LEU A 27 50.93 -8.76 -9.98
N PHE A 28 50.11 -8.57 -11.01
CA PHE A 28 48.78 -9.16 -11.13
C PHE A 28 48.69 -10.03 -12.37
N PRO A 29 47.96 -11.16 -12.29
CA PRO A 29 47.72 -12.00 -13.45
C PRO A 29 46.86 -11.28 -14.52
N PRO A 30 46.96 -11.67 -15.82
CA PRO A 30 46.29 -10.96 -16.93
C PRO A 30 44.78 -10.81 -16.78
N TRP A 31 44.13 -11.73 -16.06
CA TRP A 31 42.68 -11.71 -15.82
C TRP A 31 42.24 -10.66 -14.78
N SER A 32 43.14 -10.13 -13.96
CA SER A 32 42.78 -9.22 -12.87
C SER A 32 42.13 -7.91 -13.32
N ASN A 33 42.53 -7.37 -14.50
CA ASN A 33 41.90 -6.20 -15.07
C ASN A 33 40.41 -6.49 -15.47
N THR A 34 40.15 -7.68 -16.03
CA THR A 34 38.78 -8.09 -16.37
C THR A 34 37.97 -8.31 -15.11
N ALA A 35 38.53 -8.99 -14.13
CA ALA A 35 37.86 -9.19 -12.83
C ALA A 35 37.53 -7.85 -12.14
N LEU A 36 38.46 -6.89 -12.14
CA LEU A 36 38.22 -5.57 -11.57
C LEU A 36 37.11 -4.81 -12.30
N ARG A 37 37.14 -4.82 -13.64
CA ARG A 37 36.07 -4.19 -14.46
C ARG A 37 34.71 -4.81 -14.18
N LEU A 38 34.65 -6.13 -14.10
CA LEU A 38 33.40 -6.85 -13.77
C LEU A 38 32.95 -6.51 -12.33
N ALA A 39 33.87 -6.53 -11.36
CA ALA A 39 33.54 -6.17 -9.98
C ALA A 39 33.01 -4.75 -9.85
N LEU A 40 33.69 -3.78 -10.51
CA LEU A 40 33.24 -2.39 -10.51
C LEU A 40 31.90 -2.22 -11.23
N GLY A 41 31.74 -2.87 -12.39
CA GLY A 41 30.47 -2.86 -13.12
C GLY A 41 29.32 -3.44 -12.30
N THR A 42 29.56 -4.58 -11.66
CA THR A 42 28.58 -5.21 -10.76
C THR A 42 28.28 -4.31 -9.57
N ALA A 43 29.27 -3.70 -8.95
CA ALA A 43 29.07 -2.78 -7.84
C ALA A 43 28.21 -1.57 -8.23
N VAL A 44 28.49 -0.96 -9.39
CA VAL A 44 27.69 0.14 -9.92
C VAL A 44 26.25 -0.29 -10.19
N VAL A 45 26.05 -1.41 -10.90
CA VAL A 45 24.70 -1.92 -11.18
C VAL A 45 23.96 -2.22 -9.89
N SER A 46 24.61 -2.89 -8.93
CA SER A 46 24.01 -3.23 -7.64
C SER A 46 23.64 -2.00 -6.82
N ALA A 47 24.45 -0.93 -6.88
CA ALA A 47 24.16 0.32 -6.16
C ALA A 47 22.84 0.98 -6.60
N PHE A 48 22.41 0.77 -7.84
CA PHE A 48 21.11 1.26 -8.34
C PHE A 48 20.02 0.19 -8.31
N ALA A 49 20.35 -1.05 -8.68
CA ALA A 49 19.36 -2.13 -8.76
C ALA A 49 18.85 -2.57 -7.38
N ALA A 50 19.70 -2.59 -6.35
CA ALA A 50 19.29 -3.02 -5.02
C ALA A 50 18.28 -2.05 -4.37
N PRO A 51 18.50 -0.71 -4.34
CA PRO A 51 17.48 0.21 -3.85
C PRO A 51 16.20 0.19 -4.67
N ALA A 52 16.30 0.11 -6.00
CA ALA A 52 15.13 0.02 -6.88
C ALA A 52 14.32 -1.27 -6.62
N GLY A 53 15.01 -2.40 -6.50
CA GLY A 53 14.40 -3.68 -6.15
C GLY A 53 13.74 -3.66 -4.77
N LEU A 54 14.41 -3.07 -3.78
CA LEU A 54 13.84 -2.91 -2.44
C LEU A 54 12.57 -2.04 -2.48
N MET A 55 12.63 -0.90 -3.21
CA MET A 55 11.46 -0.03 -3.37
C MET A 55 10.29 -0.73 -4.07
N ALA A 56 10.57 -1.55 -5.08
CA ALA A 56 9.55 -2.36 -5.74
C ALA A 56 8.98 -3.42 -4.79
N TYR A 57 9.83 -4.08 -4.02
CA TYR A 57 9.43 -5.09 -3.05
C TYR A 57 8.52 -4.51 -1.94
N VAL A 58 8.92 -3.42 -1.28
CA VAL A 58 8.14 -2.84 -0.18
C VAL A 58 6.79 -2.28 -0.61
N ARG A 59 6.62 -1.99 -1.91
CA ARG A 59 5.35 -1.55 -2.50
C ARG A 59 4.54 -2.68 -3.14
N SER A 60 5.10 -3.87 -3.20
CA SER A 60 4.44 -5.01 -3.82
C SER A 60 3.32 -5.56 -2.93
N PRO A 61 2.32 -6.26 -3.52
CA PRO A 61 1.29 -6.96 -2.76
C PRO A 61 1.84 -8.00 -1.78
N TRP A 62 3.04 -8.51 -2.01
CA TRP A 62 3.73 -9.43 -1.10
C TRP A 62 4.06 -8.80 0.24
N ASN A 63 4.54 -7.55 0.22
CA ASN A 63 4.90 -6.85 1.45
C ASN A 63 3.71 -6.12 2.06
N THR A 64 2.78 -5.65 1.23
CA THR A 64 1.58 -4.93 1.69
C THR A 64 0.42 -5.86 2.04
N GLU A 65 0.56 -7.17 1.78
CA GLU A 65 -0.46 -8.20 2.01
C GLU A 65 -1.78 -7.94 1.29
N GLN A 66 -1.73 -7.15 0.20
CA GLN A 66 -2.91 -6.90 -0.61
C GLN A 66 -3.39 -8.17 -1.31
N PHE A 67 -4.71 -8.33 -1.38
CA PHE A 67 -5.38 -9.44 -2.06
C PHE A 67 -5.04 -10.83 -1.48
N GLN A 68 -4.64 -10.85 -0.21
CA GLN A 68 -4.40 -12.08 0.53
C GLN A 68 -5.47 -12.23 1.60
N ALA A 69 -6.29 -13.26 1.48
CA ALA A 69 -7.25 -13.61 2.51
C ALA A 69 -6.51 -14.27 3.68
N ILE A 70 -6.70 -13.72 4.87
CA ILE A 70 -6.06 -14.21 6.11
C ILE A 70 -7.03 -15.13 6.84
N ASP A 71 -6.52 -16.27 7.32
CA ASP A 71 -7.31 -17.20 8.13
C ASP A 71 -7.74 -16.56 9.45
N GLN A 72 -8.98 -16.80 9.84
CA GLN A 72 -9.59 -16.25 11.02
C GLN A 72 -10.00 -17.37 12.00
N PRO A 73 -10.06 -17.10 13.31
CA PRO A 73 -10.49 -18.10 14.29
C PRO A 73 -11.96 -18.52 14.10
N VAL A 74 -12.73 -17.71 13.41
CA VAL A 74 -14.11 -17.97 12.98
C VAL A 74 -14.21 -17.63 11.50
N GLU A 75 -14.70 -18.55 10.69
CA GLU A 75 -14.94 -18.29 9.27
C GLU A 75 -16.18 -17.39 9.11
N PHE A 76 -15.96 -16.10 9.24
CA PHE A 76 -17.01 -15.10 9.12
C PHE A 76 -17.15 -14.65 7.67
N ASP A 77 -18.35 -14.79 7.13
CA ASP A 77 -18.69 -14.36 5.77
C ASP A 77 -19.51 -13.07 5.80
N HIS A 78 -18.86 -11.97 5.36
CA HIS A 78 -19.52 -10.67 5.29
C HIS A 78 -20.65 -10.63 4.24
N ARG A 79 -20.56 -11.41 3.16
CA ARG A 79 -21.62 -11.43 2.12
C ARG A 79 -22.95 -11.85 2.72
N HIS A 80 -22.92 -12.90 3.53
CA HIS A 80 -24.12 -13.43 4.15
C HIS A 80 -24.77 -12.39 5.07
N HIS A 81 -23.99 -11.77 5.94
CA HIS A 81 -24.51 -10.81 6.92
C HIS A 81 -24.91 -9.47 6.30
N VAL A 82 -24.10 -8.94 5.38
CA VAL A 82 -24.29 -7.60 4.83
C VAL A 82 -25.18 -7.63 3.60
N THR A 83 -24.90 -8.53 2.63
CA THR A 83 -25.66 -8.56 1.36
C THR A 83 -26.95 -9.34 1.50
N ASP A 84 -26.92 -10.53 2.12
CA ASP A 84 -28.10 -11.38 2.18
C ASP A 84 -29.05 -10.96 3.32
N ASP A 85 -28.52 -10.67 4.51
CA ASP A 85 -29.30 -10.31 5.69
C ASP A 85 -29.51 -8.78 5.85
N GLY A 86 -28.79 -7.95 5.09
CA GLY A 86 -28.93 -6.49 5.12
C GLY A 86 -28.40 -5.83 6.40
N ILE A 87 -27.48 -6.47 7.12
CA ILE A 87 -26.91 -5.92 8.36
C ILE A 87 -25.90 -4.83 8.01
N ASP A 88 -26.08 -3.66 8.60
CA ASP A 88 -25.22 -2.51 8.40
C ASP A 88 -23.81 -2.70 9.02
N CYS A 89 -22.79 -2.12 8.37
CA CYS A 89 -21.41 -2.17 8.84
C CYS A 89 -21.26 -1.66 10.28
N ILE A 90 -21.92 -0.53 10.61
CA ILE A 90 -21.82 0.11 11.93
C ILE A 90 -22.58 -0.66 13.02
N TYR A 91 -23.46 -1.60 12.67
CA TYR A 91 -24.08 -2.47 13.67
C TYR A 91 -23.01 -3.32 14.41
N CYS A 92 -22.00 -3.79 13.67
CA CYS A 92 -20.91 -4.58 14.23
C CYS A 92 -19.67 -3.73 14.55
N HIS A 93 -19.37 -2.73 13.70
CA HIS A 93 -18.20 -1.85 13.82
C HIS A 93 -18.62 -0.49 14.44
N THR A 94 -19.19 -0.54 15.64
CA THR A 94 -19.83 0.60 16.32
C THR A 94 -18.90 1.79 16.60
N GLY A 95 -17.58 1.56 16.63
CA GLY A 95 -16.60 2.63 16.86
C GLY A 95 -16.27 3.45 15.60
N ALA A 96 -16.74 3.05 14.41
CA ALA A 96 -16.32 3.68 13.17
C ALA A 96 -16.67 5.18 13.08
N GLU A 97 -17.78 5.60 13.65
CA GLU A 97 -18.24 7.00 13.63
C GLU A 97 -17.77 7.84 14.83
N THR A 98 -17.33 7.20 15.91
CA THR A 98 -17.11 7.86 17.19
C THR A 98 -15.71 7.70 17.75
N SER A 99 -14.91 6.82 17.15
CA SER A 99 -13.58 6.47 17.64
C SER A 99 -12.58 6.38 16.50
N ARG A 100 -11.30 6.51 16.86
CA ARG A 100 -10.22 6.21 15.93
C ARG A 100 -10.20 4.75 15.46
N PHE A 101 -10.73 3.83 16.28
CA PHE A 101 -10.83 2.41 15.95
C PHE A 101 -12.28 2.05 15.69
N ALA A 102 -12.56 1.47 14.52
CA ALA A 102 -13.89 0.96 14.21
C ALA A 102 -14.30 -0.19 15.15
N GLY A 103 -13.31 -0.91 15.66
CA GLY A 103 -13.50 -2.04 16.54
C GLY A 103 -13.82 -3.34 15.80
N ILE A 104 -13.51 -4.45 16.45
CA ILE A 104 -13.98 -5.78 16.09
C ILE A 104 -15.10 -6.11 17.08
N PRO A 105 -16.28 -6.56 16.61
CA PRO A 105 -17.41 -6.81 17.50
C PRO A 105 -17.07 -7.87 18.55
N ALA A 106 -17.52 -7.65 19.77
CA ALA A 106 -17.45 -8.65 20.82
C ALA A 106 -18.38 -9.82 20.52
N SER A 107 -18.12 -10.99 21.11
CA SER A 107 -18.93 -12.21 20.89
C SER A 107 -20.39 -12.05 21.27
N GLU A 108 -20.72 -11.11 22.15
CA GLU A 108 -22.08 -10.74 22.55
C GLU A 108 -22.92 -10.25 21.35
N VAL A 109 -22.30 -9.48 20.44
CA VAL A 109 -22.98 -9.01 19.21
C VAL A 109 -23.39 -10.20 18.35
N CYS A 110 -22.49 -11.17 18.18
CA CYS A 110 -22.78 -12.39 17.43
C CYS A 110 -23.90 -13.20 18.11
N MET A 111 -23.82 -13.37 19.43
CA MET A 111 -24.78 -14.14 20.21
C MET A 111 -26.14 -13.46 20.35
N GLY A 112 -26.27 -12.20 20.05
CA GLY A 112 -27.56 -11.50 19.93
C GLY A 112 -28.54 -12.23 18.99
N CYS A 113 -28.01 -12.77 17.89
CA CYS A 113 -28.78 -13.58 16.92
C CYS A 113 -28.48 -15.07 17.07
N HIS A 114 -27.20 -15.45 17.16
CA HIS A 114 -26.76 -16.84 17.14
C HIS A 114 -27.04 -17.63 18.44
N ALA A 115 -27.56 -17.00 19.47
CA ALA A 115 -28.16 -17.71 20.58
C ALA A 115 -29.45 -18.48 20.18
N GLN A 116 -30.11 -18.04 19.09
CA GLN A 116 -31.34 -18.64 18.58
C GLN A 116 -31.17 -19.27 17.19
N ILE A 117 -30.35 -18.62 16.34
CA ILE A 117 -30.11 -19.04 14.96
C ILE A 117 -28.76 -19.76 14.91
N TRP A 118 -28.75 -20.99 14.36
CA TRP A 118 -27.56 -21.84 14.22
C TRP A 118 -26.81 -22.10 15.53
N ASN A 119 -27.47 -22.00 16.64
CA ASN A 119 -26.86 -22.07 17.98
C ASN A 119 -26.05 -23.36 18.21
N ASN A 120 -26.35 -24.45 17.53
CA ASN A 120 -25.64 -25.73 17.63
C ASN A 120 -24.61 -25.95 16.51
N SER A 121 -24.40 -24.97 15.62
CA SER A 121 -23.44 -25.10 14.53
C SER A 121 -22.00 -25.25 15.08
N PRO A 122 -21.21 -26.22 14.59
CA PRO A 122 -19.80 -26.32 14.97
C PRO A 122 -18.98 -25.11 14.50
N LEU A 123 -19.39 -24.39 13.47
CA LEU A 123 -18.75 -23.17 12.99
C LEU A 123 -18.78 -22.05 14.03
N LEU A 124 -19.79 -22.05 14.90
CA LEU A 124 -19.95 -21.05 15.98
C LEU A 124 -19.37 -21.50 17.32
N GLU A 125 -18.68 -22.63 17.38
CA GLU A 125 -18.13 -23.14 18.65
C GLU A 125 -17.17 -22.16 19.31
N ASN A 126 -16.29 -21.53 18.53
CA ASN A 126 -15.36 -20.54 19.05
C ASN A 126 -16.08 -19.27 19.55
N VAL A 127 -17.17 -18.86 18.87
CA VAL A 127 -18.00 -17.73 19.30
C VAL A 127 -18.67 -18.03 20.64
N ARG A 128 -19.33 -19.20 20.77
CA ARG A 128 -19.96 -19.63 22.02
C ARG A 128 -18.94 -19.72 23.17
N ARG A 129 -17.78 -20.33 22.90
CA ARG A 129 -16.71 -20.45 23.90
C ARG A 129 -16.25 -19.07 24.37
N SER A 130 -16.02 -18.13 23.44
CA SER A 130 -15.66 -16.75 23.75
C SER A 130 -16.74 -16.09 24.62
N TYR A 131 -17.99 -16.20 24.21
CA TYR A 131 -19.11 -15.61 24.94
C TYR A 131 -19.25 -16.13 26.37
N PHE A 132 -19.22 -17.44 26.59
CA PHE A 132 -19.39 -18.03 27.93
C PHE A 132 -18.15 -17.88 28.81
N SER A 133 -16.97 -17.79 28.26
CA SER A 133 -15.73 -17.61 29.02
C SER A 133 -15.38 -16.15 29.27
N GLY A 134 -15.97 -15.22 28.55
CA GLY A 134 -15.59 -13.80 28.56
C GLY A 134 -14.20 -13.54 27.95
N GLN A 135 -13.61 -14.54 27.28
CA GLN A 135 -12.31 -14.36 26.62
C GLN A 135 -12.53 -13.90 25.17
N PRO A 136 -11.85 -12.84 24.72
CA PRO A 136 -12.02 -12.34 23.35
C PRO A 136 -11.53 -13.35 22.32
N LEU A 137 -12.17 -13.34 21.14
CA LEU A 137 -11.70 -14.09 20.00
C LEU A 137 -10.36 -13.50 19.49
N PRO A 138 -9.35 -14.34 19.25
CA PRO A 138 -8.05 -13.88 18.77
C PRO A 138 -8.07 -13.61 17.25
N TRP A 139 -8.82 -12.59 16.85
CA TRP A 139 -8.91 -12.20 15.45
C TRP A 139 -7.57 -11.74 14.88
N ASN A 140 -7.25 -12.16 13.67
CA ASN A 140 -6.12 -11.68 12.90
C ASN A 140 -6.51 -10.37 12.20
N ARG A 141 -5.73 -9.30 12.43
CA ARG A 141 -5.97 -8.01 11.78
C ARG A 141 -5.62 -8.09 10.32
N VAL A 142 -6.57 -7.77 9.45
CA VAL A 142 -6.37 -7.69 7.99
C VAL A 142 -5.90 -6.29 7.59
N HIS A 143 -6.50 -5.26 8.19
CA HIS A 143 -6.10 -3.88 7.99
C HIS A 143 -5.34 -3.40 9.22
N ASP A 144 -4.03 -3.37 9.11
CA ASP A 144 -3.14 -2.95 10.18
C ASP A 144 -2.19 -1.86 9.68
N LEU A 145 -2.02 -0.81 10.47
CA LEU A 145 -1.07 0.26 10.23
C LEU A 145 0.02 0.17 11.28
N GLY A 146 1.24 0.54 10.90
CA GLY A 146 2.32 0.65 11.87
C GLY A 146 1.98 1.63 13.00
N ASP A 147 2.42 1.35 14.21
CA ASP A 147 2.11 2.12 15.43
C ASP A 147 2.49 3.60 15.34
N PHE A 148 3.38 3.94 14.40
CA PHE A 148 3.78 5.33 14.12
C PHE A 148 2.77 6.09 13.24
N ALA A 149 1.76 5.43 12.67
CA ALA A 149 0.74 6.05 11.84
C ALA A 149 -0.57 6.18 12.61
N TYR A 150 -1.01 7.41 12.82
CA TYR A 150 -2.25 7.71 13.54
C TYR A 150 -3.38 7.91 12.54
N PHE A 151 -4.22 6.89 12.43
CA PHE A 151 -5.44 6.94 11.64
C PHE A 151 -6.64 7.05 12.58
N ASP A 152 -7.64 7.82 12.16
CA ASP A 152 -8.87 8.01 12.92
C ASP A 152 -10.08 7.76 12.01
N HIS A 153 -10.82 6.68 12.28
CA HIS A 153 -12.02 6.34 11.52
C HIS A 153 -13.10 7.42 11.63
N ALA A 154 -13.36 7.92 12.85
CA ALA A 154 -14.43 8.89 13.06
C ALA A 154 -14.26 10.13 12.20
N VAL A 155 -13.02 10.66 12.10
CA VAL A 155 -12.73 11.84 11.27
C VAL A 155 -13.05 11.58 9.79
N HIS A 156 -12.71 10.40 9.29
CA HIS A 156 -12.92 10.05 7.87
C HIS A 156 -14.40 9.76 7.57
N VAL A 157 -15.05 8.97 8.42
CA VAL A 157 -16.47 8.61 8.26
C VAL A 157 -17.38 9.83 8.40
N GLN A 158 -17.12 10.71 9.39
CA GLN A 158 -17.87 11.95 9.57
C GLN A 158 -17.68 12.94 8.40
N ARG A 159 -16.62 12.79 7.60
CA ARG A 159 -16.43 13.55 6.36
C ARG A 159 -17.07 12.91 5.14
N GLY A 160 -17.92 11.89 5.33
CA GLY A 160 -18.67 11.24 4.26
C GLY A 160 -17.90 10.18 3.47
N LEU A 161 -16.72 9.76 3.95
CA LEU A 161 -15.98 8.67 3.30
C LEU A 161 -16.65 7.33 3.59
N GLY A 162 -17.15 6.68 2.55
CA GLY A 162 -17.75 5.35 2.66
C GLY A 162 -16.69 4.27 2.94
N CYS A 163 -17.09 3.25 3.69
CA CYS A 163 -16.22 2.13 4.09
C CYS A 163 -15.52 1.46 2.89
N VAL A 164 -16.24 1.34 1.78
CA VAL A 164 -15.75 0.71 0.55
C VAL A 164 -14.55 1.41 -0.08
N THR A 165 -14.38 2.71 0.18
CA THR A 165 -13.27 3.52 -0.36
C THR A 165 -11.92 3.00 0.11
N CYS A 166 -11.84 2.51 1.35
CA CYS A 166 -10.61 2.00 1.96
C CYS A 166 -10.60 0.47 2.04
N HIS A 167 -11.76 -0.13 2.34
CA HIS A 167 -11.87 -1.58 2.58
C HIS A 167 -12.31 -2.38 1.37
N GLY A 168 -12.74 -1.72 0.26
CA GLY A 168 -13.30 -2.38 -0.91
C GLY A 168 -14.70 -2.95 -0.63
N ARG A 169 -15.17 -3.82 -1.51
CA ARG A 169 -16.50 -4.42 -1.43
C ARG A 169 -16.53 -5.57 -0.43
N VAL A 170 -16.34 -5.23 0.85
CA VAL A 170 -16.38 -6.20 1.96
C VAL A 170 -17.69 -6.98 1.99
N ASP A 171 -18.79 -6.31 1.64
CA ASP A 171 -20.11 -6.90 1.45
C ASP A 171 -20.16 -8.06 0.43
N GLN A 172 -19.14 -8.19 -0.40
CA GLN A 172 -18.98 -9.27 -1.38
C GLN A 172 -17.84 -10.23 -1.05
N MET A 173 -17.21 -10.08 0.11
CA MET A 173 -16.10 -10.91 0.52
C MET A 173 -16.54 -12.02 1.46
N GLY A 174 -16.37 -13.28 1.02
CA GLY A 174 -16.57 -14.45 1.89
C GLY A 174 -15.45 -14.58 2.92
N ARG A 175 -14.23 -14.23 2.53
CA ARG A 175 -13.07 -14.08 3.41
C ARG A 175 -12.50 -12.69 3.19
N LEU A 176 -12.25 -11.99 4.29
CA LEU A 176 -11.78 -10.62 4.23
C LEU A 176 -10.34 -10.56 3.72
N GLU A 177 -10.13 -9.70 2.73
CA GLU A 177 -8.80 -9.37 2.19
C GLU A 177 -8.57 -7.86 2.17
N LYS A 178 -7.33 -7.46 2.27
CA LYS A 178 -6.93 -6.06 2.14
C LYS A 178 -6.81 -5.70 0.66
N VAL A 179 -7.65 -4.78 0.18
CA VAL A 179 -7.63 -4.35 -1.24
C VAL A 179 -6.78 -3.12 -1.48
N THR A 180 -6.48 -2.35 -0.45
CA THR A 180 -5.66 -1.13 -0.52
C THR A 180 -4.31 -1.35 0.13
N PRO A 181 -3.23 -0.72 -0.36
CA PRO A 181 -1.89 -0.93 0.18
C PRO A 181 -1.70 -0.30 1.56
N LEU A 182 -2.51 0.68 1.94
CA LEU A 182 -2.41 1.47 3.17
C LEU A 182 -0.99 2.05 3.40
N THR A 183 -0.27 2.31 2.32
CA THR A 183 1.04 2.96 2.38
C THR A 183 0.89 4.47 2.56
N MET A 184 1.92 5.12 3.09
CA MET A 184 1.95 6.59 3.22
C MET A 184 1.62 7.29 1.89
N GLN A 185 2.16 6.80 0.77
CA GLN A 185 1.89 7.35 -0.55
C GLN A 185 0.39 7.29 -0.90
N TRP A 186 -0.27 6.17 -0.62
CA TRP A 186 -1.70 6.00 -0.88
C TRP A 186 -2.54 7.00 -0.07
N CYS A 187 -2.22 7.20 1.20
CA CYS A 187 -2.87 8.20 2.05
C CYS A 187 -2.64 9.63 1.52
N LEU A 188 -1.40 9.97 1.19
CA LEU A 188 -1.03 11.28 0.65
C LEU A 188 -1.69 11.58 -0.70
N ASP A 189 -1.85 10.59 -1.56
CA ASP A 189 -2.51 10.76 -2.85
C ASP A 189 -4.00 11.08 -2.67
N CYS A 190 -4.66 10.50 -1.67
CA CYS A 190 -6.02 10.86 -1.30
C CYS A 190 -6.08 12.28 -0.70
N HIS A 191 -5.25 12.57 0.28
CA HIS A 191 -5.23 13.87 0.98
C HIS A 191 -4.90 15.02 0.04
N ARG A 192 -3.98 14.86 -0.90
CA ARG A 192 -3.65 15.90 -1.90
C ARG A 192 -4.81 16.18 -2.85
N ARG A 193 -5.52 15.13 -3.29
CA ARG A 193 -6.70 15.30 -4.13
C ARG A 193 -7.84 16.00 -3.40
N TYR A 194 -8.05 15.66 -2.14
CA TYR A 194 -9.04 16.32 -1.30
C TYR A 194 -8.70 17.80 -1.07
N GLU A 195 -7.44 18.09 -0.74
CA GLU A 195 -6.95 19.46 -0.52
C GLU A 195 -7.09 20.32 -1.78
N SER A 196 -6.73 19.79 -2.97
CA SER A 196 -6.89 20.50 -4.23
C SER A 196 -8.36 20.75 -4.57
N ALA A 197 -9.25 19.80 -4.33
CA ALA A 197 -10.67 19.96 -4.55
C ALA A 197 -11.30 21.01 -3.63
N LEU A 198 -10.88 21.07 -2.38
CA LEU A 198 -11.31 22.11 -1.45
C LEU A 198 -10.87 23.51 -1.90
N LEU A 199 -9.65 23.64 -2.42
CA LEU A 199 -9.12 24.92 -2.90
C LEU A 199 -9.81 25.40 -4.19
N GLU A 200 -10.18 24.48 -5.07
CA GLU A 200 -10.80 24.82 -6.35
C GLU A 200 -12.30 25.11 -6.25
N HIS A 201 -13.02 24.40 -5.41
CA HIS A 201 -14.50 24.39 -5.41
C HIS A 201 -15.14 24.75 -4.07
N GLY A 202 -14.35 24.93 -3.02
CA GLY A 202 -14.86 25.12 -1.67
C GLY A 202 -15.44 23.85 -1.04
N ALA A 203 -16.07 24.00 0.12
CA ALA A 203 -16.62 22.85 0.88
C ALA A 203 -17.78 22.13 0.16
N ASP A 204 -18.48 22.83 -0.73
CA ASP A 204 -19.67 22.30 -1.44
C ASP A 204 -19.32 21.26 -2.50
N ALA A 205 -18.09 21.28 -3.01
CA ALA A 205 -17.62 20.33 -4.02
C ALA A 205 -17.38 18.93 -3.47
N VAL A 206 -17.19 18.80 -2.17
CA VAL A 206 -16.94 17.51 -1.51
C VAL A 206 -18.20 16.66 -1.49
N GLU A 207 -19.38 17.28 -1.47
CA GLU A 207 -20.68 16.60 -1.38
C GLU A 207 -21.12 15.98 -2.73
N SER A 208 -20.69 16.52 -3.86
CA SER A 208 -21.18 16.09 -5.20
C SER A 208 -20.30 15.04 -5.88
N SER A 209 -19.31 14.49 -5.24
CA SER A 209 -18.20 13.96 -5.99
C SER A 209 -18.13 12.45 -6.16
N SER A 210 -18.31 12.06 -7.35
CA SER A 210 -17.43 11.16 -8.15
C SER A 210 -15.92 11.16 -7.78
N LEU A 211 -15.43 12.13 -7.01
CA LEU A 211 -14.04 12.20 -6.50
C LEU A 211 -13.71 11.01 -5.58
N TRP A 212 -14.66 10.48 -4.88
CA TRP A 212 -14.51 9.37 -3.95
C TRP A 212 -14.47 8.00 -4.63
N LEU A 213 -15.00 7.90 -5.83
CA LEU A 213 -15.06 6.67 -6.62
C LEU A 213 -13.86 6.50 -7.58
N GLY A 214 -12.99 7.52 -7.66
CA GLY A 214 -11.94 7.56 -8.66
C GLY A 214 -10.64 6.91 -8.24
N ALA A 215 -10.25 5.92 -8.97
CA ALA A 215 -8.92 5.48 -9.36
C ALA A 215 -8.28 4.26 -8.70
N SER A 216 -8.85 3.64 -7.68
CA SER A 216 -8.25 2.38 -7.18
C SER A 216 -9.18 1.18 -7.23
N ALA A 217 -10.46 1.38 -7.46
CA ALA A 217 -11.41 0.31 -7.74
C ALA A 217 -11.62 0.21 -9.26
N ALA A 218 -10.57 -0.12 -10.01
CA ALA A 218 -10.79 -0.71 -11.31
C ALA A 218 -11.55 -2.01 -11.07
N PRO A 219 -12.79 -2.16 -11.56
CA PRO A 219 -13.49 -3.42 -11.40
C PRO A 219 -12.65 -4.48 -12.10
N ARG A 220 -12.28 -5.53 -11.38
CA ARG A 220 -11.84 -6.76 -12.05
C ARG A 220 -12.96 -7.14 -13.01
N GLN A 221 -12.66 -7.14 -14.30
CA GLN A 221 -13.60 -7.36 -15.40
C GLN A 221 -14.21 -8.78 -15.46
N ASN A 222 -14.28 -9.50 -14.34
CA ASN A 222 -14.77 -10.88 -14.29
C ASN A 222 -15.79 -11.16 -13.18
N THR A 223 -16.54 -10.17 -12.70
CA THR A 223 -17.73 -10.47 -11.90
C THR A 223 -18.95 -10.38 -12.78
N PRO A 224 -19.78 -11.44 -12.87
CA PRO A 224 -21.06 -11.35 -13.53
C PRO A 224 -21.91 -10.29 -12.83
N THR A 225 -22.36 -9.33 -13.60
CA THR A 225 -23.35 -8.35 -13.16
C THR A 225 -24.65 -9.10 -12.79
N SER A 226 -24.88 -9.32 -11.49
CA SER A 226 -26.20 -9.69 -11.04
C SER A 226 -27.06 -8.44 -11.15
N GLU A 227 -28.08 -8.50 -11.99
CA GLU A 227 -29.17 -7.54 -12.11
C GLU A 227 -30.08 -7.56 -10.87
N SER A 228 -29.53 -7.33 -9.70
CA SER A 228 -30.32 -6.91 -8.55
C SER A 228 -30.05 -5.42 -8.36
N GLY A 229 -30.99 -4.60 -8.83
CA GLY A 229 -30.94 -3.14 -8.80
C GLY A 229 -31.00 -2.56 -7.39
N LEU A 230 -30.15 -3.00 -6.48
CA LEU A 230 -29.80 -2.26 -5.28
C LEU A 230 -28.70 -1.28 -5.67
N SER A 231 -29.11 -0.09 -6.07
CA SER A 231 -28.24 1.07 -6.03
C SER A 231 -27.82 1.24 -4.57
N TYR A 232 -26.56 0.91 -4.25
CA TYR A 232 -25.94 1.30 -3.00
C TYR A 232 -25.92 2.84 -2.97
N GLU A 233 -26.93 3.43 -2.36
CA GLU A 233 -26.82 4.82 -1.92
C GLU A 233 -25.72 4.82 -0.86
N PRO A 234 -24.63 5.62 -1.02
CA PRO A 234 -23.73 5.83 0.07
C PRO A 234 -24.58 6.34 1.24
N MET A 235 -24.56 5.64 2.37
CA MET A 235 -25.31 6.07 3.53
C MET A 235 -25.01 7.53 3.76
N ARG A 236 -26.03 8.38 3.56
CA ARG A 236 -26.00 9.74 4.06
C ARG A 236 -25.83 9.59 5.56
N GLY A 237 -24.62 9.85 6.03
CA GLY A 237 -24.38 10.05 7.44
C GLY A 237 -25.51 10.92 7.95
N SER A 238 -26.06 10.57 9.09
CA SER A 238 -27.02 11.36 9.82
C SER A 238 -26.64 12.82 9.61
N THR A 239 -27.62 13.68 9.34
CA THR A 239 -27.47 15.12 9.15
C THR A 239 -26.56 15.73 10.22
N PHE A 240 -25.27 15.44 10.07
CA PHE A 240 -24.24 16.13 10.85
C PHE A 240 -24.21 17.54 10.29
N ASP A 241 -24.72 18.39 11.12
CA ASP A 241 -25.16 19.74 10.85
C ASP A 241 -24.13 20.48 9.96
N VAL A 242 -24.55 20.92 8.79
CA VAL A 242 -23.81 21.81 7.88
C VAL A 242 -23.27 23.02 8.66
N GLN A 243 -23.91 23.40 9.78
CA GLN A 243 -23.43 24.43 10.71
C GLN A 243 -22.08 24.09 11.33
N VAL A 244 -21.82 22.84 11.73
CA VAL A 244 -20.51 22.45 12.31
C VAL A 244 -19.43 22.46 11.24
N GLN A 245 -19.77 22.12 10.01
CA GLN A 245 -18.81 22.21 8.90
C GLN A 245 -18.45 23.66 8.59
N ASN A 246 -19.42 24.58 8.63
CA ASN A 246 -19.19 26.03 8.46
C ASN A 246 -18.41 26.64 9.62
N GLU A 247 -18.64 26.19 10.86
CA GLU A 247 -17.84 26.63 12.02
C GLU A 247 -16.40 26.15 11.96
N LEU A 248 -16.16 24.91 11.47
CA LEU A 248 -14.81 24.37 11.29
C LEU A 248 -14.09 25.02 10.10
N ALA A 249 -14.79 25.37 9.03
CA ALA A 249 -14.26 26.13 7.91
C ALA A 249 -13.97 27.60 8.28
N GLY A 250 -14.74 28.19 9.21
CA GLY A 250 -14.55 29.56 9.71
C GLY A 250 -13.43 29.74 10.74
N ARG A 251 -12.94 28.65 11.34
CA ARG A 251 -11.84 28.67 12.31
C ARG A 251 -10.48 28.48 11.66
N GLY A 252 -10.09 29.42 10.83
CA GLY A 252 -8.70 29.68 10.42
C GLY A 252 -7.88 28.50 9.92
N ALA A 253 -7.29 28.70 8.75
CA ALA A 253 -6.20 27.92 8.14
C ALA A 253 -6.32 26.41 8.33
N VAL A 254 -6.93 25.74 7.37
CA VAL A 254 -6.74 24.29 7.18
C VAL A 254 -5.23 24.06 7.16
N THR A 255 -4.68 23.58 8.27
CA THR A 255 -3.31 23.07 8.28
C THR A 255 -3.25 22.01 7.22
N SER A 256 -2.33 22.14 6.26
CA SER A 256 -2.21 21.21 5.15
C SER A 256 -2.34 19.77 5.64
N LEU A 257 -3.27 19.01 5.05
CA LEU A 257 -3.54 17.61 5.39
C LEU A 257 -2.37 16.69 5.03
N THR A 258 -1.34 17.23 4.38
CA THR A 258 -0.15 16.53 3.93
C THR A 258 1.08 16.79 4.80
N THR A 259 0.94 17.48 5.92
CA THR A 259 2.02 17.66 6.89
C THR A 259 2.30 16.35 7.64
N CYS A 260 3.55 16.11 8.01
CA CYS A 260 3.94 14.90 8.74
C CYS A 260 3.16 14.70 10.04
N SER A 261 2.88 15.80 10.76
CA SER A 261 2.15 15.80 12.04
C SER A 261 0.66 15.43 11.91
N THR A 262 0.10 15.44 10.70
CA THR A 262 -1.28 15.00 10.47
C THR A 262 -1.43 13.49 10.72
N CYS A 263 -0.44 12.71 10.30
CA CYS A 263 -0.46 11.26 10.39
C CYS A 263 0.55 10.68 11.40
N HIS A 264 1.57 11.46 11.81
CA HIS A 264 2.62 11.04 12.74
C HIS A 264 2.67 11.99 13.95
N ARG A 265 2.58 11.43 15.15
CA ARG A 265 2.60 12.18 16.41
C ARG A 265 3.64 11.61 17.37
#